data_46bf9f035b9c987d1b442104cc297452
#
_entry.id   46bf9f035b9c987d1b442104cc297452
#
_cell.length_a   1.000
_cell.length_b   1.000
_cell.length_c   1.000
_cell.angle_alpha   90.00
_cell.angle_beta   90.00
_cell.angle_gamma   90.00
#
_symmetry.space_group_name_H-M   'P 1'
#
loop_
_entity.id
_entity.type
_entity.pdbx_description
1 polymer ?
#
loop_
_entity_poly.entity_id
_entity_poly.type
_entity_poly.pdbx_seq_one_letter_code
_entity_poly.pdbx_strand_id
1 'polypeptide(L)'
;LIFGMHCMGGWAGGVQQEGYYGLKPLDTQKTAIYVAPEGNGNQAPWGQDDYLLFDELLADLQSNLCIDSSRVFSTGFSYGSMFSNGLSWNHQDVLRAVAVYETAERNIWLPQRKKMGIGWMGVLGLQDDLCRPEMGRAARDIILELNSENGKAKNEKAQEYGGSGPHVCYDYTTVEERFPVRWFTQNGGHIWDHKDPGQNKSWVPQATWEFFSKF
;
A
#
# COMPACT_ATOMS: atom_id res chain seq x y z
N LEU A 1 -3.57 4.53 -13.26
CA LEU A 1 -4.55 4.99 -12.27
C LEU A 1 -4.06 4.68 -10.87
N ILE A 2 -4.06 5.66 -9.96
CA ILE A 2 -3.59 5.50 -8.58
C ILE A 2 -4.69 5.95 -7.62
N PHE A 3 -5.14 5.04 -6.77
CA PHE A 3 -6.05 5.34 -5.66
C PHE A 3 -5.27 5.65 -4.39
N GLY A 4 -5.63 6.74 -3.69
CA GLY A 4 -5.11 7.12 -2.37
C GLY A 4 -6.20 7.01 -1.32
N MET A 5 -6.08 6.04 -0.40
CA MET A 5 -7.06 5.75 0.64
C MET A 5 -6.70 6.49 1.93
N HIS A 6 -7.61 7.35 2.44
CA HIS A 6 -7.34 8.13 3.65
C HIS A 6 -7.36 7.29 4.93
N CYS A 7 -6.66 7.77 5.96
CA CYS A 7 -6.64 7.14 7.29
C CYS A 7 -7.88 7.46 8.12
N MET A 8 -7.97 6.88 9.32
CA MET A 8 -8.97 7.25 10.33
C MET A 8 -8.85 8.75 10.63
N GLY A 9 -10.00 9.45 10.66
CA GLY A 9 -10.04 10.90 10.86
C GLY A 9 -9.54 11.73 9.67
N GLY A 10 -9.07 11.09 8.59
CA GLY A 10 -8.74 11.74 7.33
C GLY A 10 -9.98 11.88 6.42
N TRP A 11 -9.77 12.43 5.23
CA TRP A 11 -10.79 12.59 4.19
C TRP A 11 -10.12 12.67 2.81
N ALA A 12 -10.90 12.47 1.76
CA ALA A 12 -10.42 12.50 0.37
C ALA A 12 -9.66 13.78 0.01
N GLY A 13 -10.18 14.94 0.42
CA GLY A 13 -9.52 16.22 0.21
C GLY A 13 -8.17 16.35 0.91
N GLY A 14 -7.97 15.71 2.06
CA GLY A 14 -6.68 15.64 2.76
C GLY A 14 -5.64 14.88 1.93
N VAL A 15 -5.98 13.71 1.42
CA VAL A 15 -5.11 12.93 0.53
C VAL A 15 -4.75 13.73 -0.73
N GLN A 16 -5.71 14.45 -1.30
CA GLN A 16 -5.48 15.32 -2.45
C GLN A 16 -4.51 16.46 -2.11
N GLN A 17 -4.66 17.12 -0.96
CA GLN A 17 -3.80 18.22 -0.51
C GLN A 17 -2.36 17.76 -0.24
N GLU A 18 -2.18 16.55 0.30
CA GLU A 18 -0.88 15.90 0.50
C GLU A 18 -0.24 15.39 -0.81
N GLY A 19 -0.93 15.56 -1.94
CA GLY A 19 -0.46 15.10 -3.24
C GLY A 19 -0.46 13.57 -3.37
N TYR A 20 -1.48 12.92 -2.77
CA TYR A 20 -1.62 11.46 -2.79
C TYR A 20 -0.39 10.77 -2.19
N TYR A 21 -0.13 11.10 -0.91
CA TYR A 21 1.08 10.64 -0.21
C TYR A 21 2.37 11.04 -0.94
N GLY A 22 2.40 12.27 -1.50
CA GLY A 22 3.55 12.82 -2.18
C GLY A 22 3.85 12.23 -3.57
N LEU A 23 2.98 11.38 -4.13
CA LEU A 23 3.20 10.75 -5.46
C LEU A 23 2.96 11.74 -6.60
N LYS A 24 1.90 12.56 -6.52
CA LYS A 24 1.53 13.49 -7.59
C LYS A 24 2.64 14.48 -7.97
N PRO A 25 3.44 15.05 -7.03
CA PRO A 25 4.56 15.89 -7.38
C PRO A 25 5.70 15.17 -8.13
N LEU A 26 5.80 13.83 -8.01
CA LEU A 26 6.81 13.04 -8.72
C LEU A 26 6.42 12.73 -10.17
N ASP A 27 5.12 12.77 -10.48
CA ASP A 27 4.59 12.60 -11.83
C ASP A 27 4.73 13.89 -12.65
N THR A 28 5.96 14.26 -12.96
CA THR A 28 6.28 15.50 -13.70
C THR A 28 5.75 15.48 -15.14
N GLN A 29 5.52 14.30 -15.70
CA GLN A 29 4.98 14.12 -17.06
C GLN A 29 3.46 14.01 -17.09
N LYS A 30 2.79 14.05 -15.94
CA LYS A 30 1.33 13.92 -15.80
C LYS A 30 0.78 12.66 -16.49
N THR A 31 1.40 11.54 -16.23
CA THR A 31 1.08 10.24 -16.84
C THR A 31 0.06 9.44 -16.03
N ALA A 32 -0.24 9.86 -14.80
CA ALA A 32 -1.17 9.17 -13.91
C ALA A 32 -2.43 9.98 -13.63
N ILE A 33 -3.54 9.28 -13.48
CA ILE A 33 -4.80 9.79 -12.92
C ILE A 33 -4.80 9.41 -11.43
N TYR A 34 -5.09 10.38 -10.57
CA TYR A 34 -5.12 10.22 -9.13
C TYR A 34 -6.55 10.33 -8.60
N VAL A 35 -6.96 9.40 -7.76
CA VAL A 35 -8.30 9.33 -7.17
C VAL A 35 -8.18 9.13 -5.67
N ALA A 36 -8.89 9.96 -4.91
CA ALA A 36 -9.06 9.79 -3.48
C ALA A 36 -10.55 9.59 -3.19
N PRO A 37 -11.01 8.36 -2.96
CA PRO A 37 -12.37 8.12 -2.54
C PRO A 37 -12.62 8.65 -1.12
N GLU A 38 -13.86 9.03 -0.81
CA GLU A 38 -14.28 9.33 0.54
C GLU A 38 -14.85 8.07 1.18
N GLY A 39 -14.24 7.62 2.27
CA GLY A 39 -14.73 6.48 3.06
C GLY A 39 -15.93 6.86 3.91
N ASN A 40 -16.68 5.86 4.35
CA ASN A 40 -17.91 6.03 5.09
C ASN A 40 -17.67 6.17 6.60
N GLY A 41 -17.34 7.34 7.07
CA GLY A 41 -17.26 7.67 8.49
C GLY A 41 -15.87 8.03 9.01
N ASN A 42 -15.87 8.67 10.19
CA ASN A 42 -14.64 9.25 10.77
C ASN A 42 -13.77 8.23 11.52
N GLN A 43 -14.41 7.28 12.23
CA GLN A 43 -13.74 6.34 13.14
C GLN A 43 -13.32 5.04 12.44
N ALA A 44 -14.14 4.57 11.50
CA ALA A 44 -13.87 3.40 10.68
C ALA A 44 -14.26 3.73 9.23
N PRO A 45 -13.42 4.50 8.51
CA PRO A 45 -13.80 5.03 7.20
C PRO A 45 -13.96 3.95 6.13
N TRP A 46 -13.38 2.77 6.32
CA TRP A 46 -13.39 1.69 5.34
C TRP A 46 -13.98 0.42 5.93
N GLY A 47 -14.96 -0.17 5.27
CA GLY A 47 -15.64 -1.39 5.67
C GLY A 47 -16.03 -2.28 4.49
N GLN A 48 -16.99 -3.17 4.72
CA GLN A 48 -17.40 -4.14 3.70
C GLN A 48 -18.00 -3.48 2.45
N ASP A 49 -18.84 -2.46 2.62
CA ASP A 49 -19.54 -1.81 1.52
C ASP A 49 -18.61 -0.97 0.64
N ASP A 50 -17.44 -0.57 1.16
CA ASP A 50 -16.48 0.25 0.42
C ASP A 50 -15.74 -0.55 -0.68
N TYR A 51 -15.78 -1.88 -0.62
CA TYR A 51 -15.30 -2.71 -1.75
C TYR A 51 -16.20 -2.56 -2.98
N LEU A 52 -17.52 -2.48 -2.78
CA LEU A 52 -18.47 -2.18 -3.85
C LEU A 52 -18.28 -0.75 -4.38
N LEU A 53 -18.07 0.22 -3.48
CA LEU A 53 -17.74 1.59 -3.87
C LEU A 53 -16.48 1.63 -4.75
N PHE A 54 -15.44 0.87 -4.39
CA PHE A 54 -14.22 0.77 -5.19
C PHE A 54 -14.50 0.21 -6.58
N ASP A 55 -15.28 -0.88 -6.67
CA ASP A 55 -15.64 -1.51 -7.94
C ASP A 55 -16.45 -0.58 -8.85
N GLU A 56 -17.48 0.07 -8.30
CA GLU A 56 -18.33 1.01 -9.05
C GLU A 56 -17.53 2.23 -9.53
N LEU A 57 -16.69 2.78 -8.66
CA LEU A 57 -15.83 3.93 -9.01
C LEU A 57 -14.81 3.55 -10.07
N LEU A 58 -14.16 2.38 -9.96
CA LEU A 58 -13.23 1.90 -10.98
C LEU A 58 -13.92 1.71 -12.33
N ALA A 59 -15.10 1.09 -12.34
CA ALA A 59 -15.90 0.88 -13.56
C ALA A 59 -16.31 2.20 -14.21
N ASP A 60 -16.75 3.18 -13.42
CA ASP A 60 -17.10 4.52 -13.91
C ASP A 60 -15.90 5.24 -14.53
N LEU A 61 -14.76 5.22 -13.85
CA LEU A 61 -13.52 5.82 -14.34
C LEU A 61 -13.05 5.15 -15.64
N GLN A 62 -13.10 3.83 -15.72
CA GLN A 62 -12.71 3.08 -16.93
C GLN A 62 -13.65 3.32 -18.11
N SER A 63 -14.94 3.58 -17.85
CA SER A 63 -15.92 3.86 -18.90
C SER A 63 -15.81 5.29 -19.45
N ASN A 64 -15.36 6.24 -18.64
CA ASN A 64 -15.36 7.66 -18.98
C ASN A 64 -13.96 8.23 -19.30
N LEU A 65 -12.88 7.54 -18.91
CA LEU A 65 -11.52 8.01 -19.08
C LEU A 65 -10.65 6.98 -19.81
N CYS A 66 -9.62 7.46 -20.50
CA CYS A 66 -8.63 6.60 -21.14
C CYS A 66 -7.65 6.09 -20.09
N ILE A 67 -7.93 4.91 -19.52
CA ILE A 67 -7.13 4.28 -18.47
C ILE A 67 -6.48 3.01 -19.01
N ASP A 68 -5.18 2.86 -18.73
CA ASP A 68 -4.51 1.57 -18.87
C ASP A 68 -4.95 0.66 -17.72
N SER A 69 -5.85 -0.28 -18.02
CA SER A 69 -6.41 -1.22 -17.04
C SER A 69 -5.39 -2.20 -16.47
N SER A 70 -4.23 -2.33 -17.11
CA SER A 70 -3.12 -3.14 -16.59
C SER A 70 -2.27 -2.41 -15.54
N ARG A 71 -2.52 -1.09 -15.32
CA ARG A 71 -1.77 -0.21 -14.44
C ARG A 71 -2.68 0.53 -13.46
N VAL A 72 -3.43 -0.23 -12.67
CA VAL A 72 -4.26 0.28 -11.57
C VAL A 72 -3.59 -0.06 -10.24
N PHE A 73 -3.41 0.95 -9.40
CA PHE A 73 -2.68 0.86 -8.14
C PHE A 73 -3.52 1.43 -6.99
N SER A 74 -3.27 0.91 -5.77
CA SER A 74 -3.84 1.47 -4.55
C SER A 74 -2.76 1.71 -3.52
N THR A 75 -2.87 2.83 -2.80
CA THR A 75 -1.99 3.16 -1.67
C THR A 75 -2.79 3.79 -0.55
N GLY A 76 -2.24 3.76 0.65
CA GLY A 76 -2.87 4.36 1.81
C GLY A 76 -1.99 4.29 3.05
N PHE A 77 -2.41 5.05 4.06
CA PHE A 77 -1.80 5.10 5.38
C PHE A 77 -2.78 4.61 6.44
N SER A 78 -2.29 3.87 7.46
CA SER A 78 -3.09 3.45 8.61
C SER A 78 -4.35 2.69 8.16
N TYR A 79 -5.54 3.15 8.52
CA TYR A 79 -6.81 2.54 8.12
C TYR A 79 -6.98 2.47 6.60
N GLY A 80 -6.51 3.48 5.85
CA GLY A 80 -6.49 3.46 4.38
C GLY A 80 -5.50 2.43 3.82
N SER A 81 -4.39 2.18 4.51
CA SER A 81 -3.45 1.11 4.15
C SER A 81 -4.04 -0.28 4.40
N MET A 82 -4.81 -0.46 5.51
CA MET A 82 -5.52 -1.70 5.77
C MET A 82 -6.56 -2.00 4.69
N PHE A 83 -7.26 -0.97 4.19
CA PHE A 83 -8.20 -1.13 3.08
C PHE A 83 -7.49 -1.47 1.78
N SER A 84 -6.40 -0.76 1.42
CA SER A 84 -5.56 -1.10 0.26
C SER A 84 -4.99 -2.52 0.38
N ASN A 85 -4.59 -2.94 1.59
CA ASN A 85 -4.17 -4.32 1.85
C ASN A 85 -5.33 -5.32 1.67
N GLY A 86 -6.54 -4.98 2.11
CA GLY A 86 -7.74 -5.78 1.87
C GLY A 86 -8.07 -5.94 0.39
N LEU A 87 -7.95 -4.87 -0.40
CA LEU A 87 -8.09 -4.91 -1.87
C LEU A 87 -7.07 -5.87 -2.50
N SER A 88 -5.85 -5.96 -1.96
CA SER A 88 -4.84 -6.91 -2.44
C SER A 88 -5.21 -8.38 -2.21
N TRP A 89 -6.25 -8.68 -1.43
CA TRP A 89 -6.70 -10.05 -1.15
C TRP A 89 -7.73 -10.56 -2.16
N ASN A 90 -8.50 -9.69 -2.81
CA ASN A 90 -9.62 -10.11 -3.66
C ASN A 90 -9.80 -9.31 -4.96
N HIS A 91 -9.00 -8.27 -5.20
CA HIS A 91 -9.04 -7.42 -6.40
C HIS A 91 -7.78 -7.54 -7.27
N GLN A 92 -7.04 -8.67 -7.16
CA GLN A 92 -5.83 -8.92 -7.95
C GLN A 92 -6.07 -9.03 -9.46
N ASP A 93 -7.31 -9.21 -9.88
CA ASP A 93 -7.76 -9.22 -11.28
C ASP A 93 -7.87 -7.81 -11.88
N VAL A 94 -7.98 -6.78 -11.07
CA VAL A 94 -8.06 -5.38 -11.50
C VAL A 94 -6.91 -4.51 -10.99
N LEU A 95 -6.32 -4.84 -9.83
CA LEU A 95 -5.16 -4.15 -9.27
C LEU A 95 -3.86 -4.81 -9.70
N ARG A 96 -2.92 -3.99 -10.15
CA ARG A 96 -1.57 -4.44 -10.50
C ARG A 96 -0.64 -4.52 -9.30
N ALA A 97 -0.72 -3.53 -8.41
CA ALA A 97 0.04 -3.50 -7.17
C ALA A 97 -0.59 -2.58 -6.12
N VAL A 98 -0.19 -2.79 -4.86
CA VAL A 98 -0.52 -1.91 -3.75
C VAL A 98 0.73 -1.47 -3.00
N ALA A 99 0.69 -0.27 -2.40
CA ALA A 99 1.68 0.22 -1.46
C ALA A 99 1.00 0.63 -0.16
N VAL A 100 1.40 0.04 0.96
CA VAL A 100 0.71 0.18 2.24
C VAL A 100 1.67 0.71 3.31
N TYR A 101 1.26 1.78 4.00
CA TYR A 101 2.08 2.44 5.01
C TYR A 101 1.46 2.26 6.39
N GLU A 102 2.23 1.68 7.32
CA GLU A 102 1.79 1.36 8.68
C GLU A 102 0.47 0.56 8.67
N THR A 103 0.49 -0.59 8.01
CA THR A 103 -0.69 -1.43 7.80
C THR A 103 -0.85 -2.48 8.90
N ALA A 104 -2.06 -3.05 8.98
CA ALA A 104 -2.35 -4.22 9.77
C ALA A 104 -3.19 -5.22 8.97
N GLU A 105 -3.08 -6.50 9.32
CA GLU A 105 -3.87 -7.59 8.75
C GLU A 105 -5.21 -7.81 9.48
N ARG A 106 -5.55 -6.92 10.40
CA ARG A 106 -6.74 -6.97 11.28
C ARG A 106 -7.26 -5.56 11.55
N ASN A 107 -8.28 -5.45 12.42
CA ASN A 107 -8.90 -4.19 12.84
C ASN A 107 -9.70 -3.48 11.73
N ILE A 108 -9.99 -4.19 10.65
CA ILE A 108 -10.85 -3.78 9.54
C ILE A 108 -11.58 -5.02 9.03
N TRP A 109 -12.75 -4.84 8.40
CA TRP A 109 -13.35 -5.93 7.66
C TRP A 109 -12.46 -6.31 6.46
N LEU A 110 -12.15 -7.60 6.32
CA LEU A 110 -11.29 -8.12 5.27
C LEU A 110 -12.04 -9.17 4.44
N PRO A 111 -11.91 -9.13 3.10
CA PRO A 111 -12.59 -10.07 2.22
C PRO A 111 -11.93 -11.45 2.26
N GLN A 112 -12.63 -12.44 1.70
CA GLN A 112 -12.03 -13.73 1.46
C GLN A 112 -10.90 -13.61 0.42
N ARG A 113 -9.75 -14.20 0.70
CA ARG A 113 -8.57 -14.15 -0.18
C ARG A 113 -8.77 -15.00 -1.44
N LYS A 114 -8.55 -14.41 -2.60
CA LYS A 114 -8.34 -15.15 -3.85
C LYS A 114 -6.93 -15.75 -3.85
N LYS A 115 -6.74 -16.88 -4.51
CA LYS A 115 -5.42 -17.52 -4.68
C LYS A 115 -4.72 -16.91 -5.91
N MET A 116 -4.42 -15.65 -5.84
CA MET A 116 -3.72 -14.89 -6.88
C MET A 116 -2.65 -14.02 -6.24
N GLY A 117 -1.52 -13.88 -6.92
CA GLY A 117 -0.47 -12.95 -6.50
C GLY A 117 -0.75 -11.51 -6.94
N ILE A 118 -0.07 -10.56 -6.30
CA ILE A 118 -0.14 -9.12 -6.60
C ILE A 118 1.18 -8.45 -6.23
N GLY A 119 1.60 -7.41 -6.95
CA GLY A 119 2.69 -6.55 -6.49
C GLY A 119 2.35 -5.90 -5.14
N TRP A 120 3.24 -5.99 -4.17
CA TRP A 120 2.98 -5.46 -2.84
C TRP A 120 4.21 -4.78 -2.23
N MET A 121 4.03 -3.57 -1.76
CA MET A 121 5.04 -2.82 -1.05
C MET A 121 4.53 -2.45 0.33
N GLY A 122 5.30 -2.74 1.38
CA GLY A 122 4.96 -2.34 2.75
C GLY A 122 6.03 -1.45 3.36
N VAL A 123 5.58 -0.45 4.11
CA VAL A 123 6.42 0.43 4.94
C VAL A 123 6.01 0.24 6.39
N LEU A 124 6.99 -0.02 7.25
CA LEU A 124 6.80 -0.30 8.67
C LEU A 124 7.74 0.53 9.54
N GLY A 125 7.16 1.30 10.45
CA GLY A 125 7.85 1.91 11.59
C GLY A 125 7.96 0.95 12.76
N LEU A 126 9.17 0.67 13.23
CA LEU A 126 9.39 -0.28 14.34
C LEU A 126 8.95 0.26 15.71
N GLN A 127 8.59 1.55 15.78
CA GLN A 127 8.03 2.21 16.98
C GLN A 127 6.53 2.52 16.83
N ASP A 128 5.86 1.94 15.81
CA ASP A 128 4.42 2.10 15.64
C ASP A 128 3.68 1.37 16.78
N ASP A 129 2.91 2.12 17.56
CA ASP A 129 2.12 1.64 18.70
C ASP A 129 0.65 1.42 18.36
N LEU A 130 0.19 1.85 17.19
CA LEU A 130 -1.17 1.67 16.66
C LEU A 130 -1.26 0.46 15.72
N CYS A 131 -0.54 0.50 14.59
CA CYS A 131 -0.35 -0.66 13.73
C CYS A 131 0.99 -1.33 14.07
N ARG A 132 0.99 -2.02 15.22
CA ARG A 132 2.23 -2.57 15.79
C ARG A 132 3.01 -3.43 14.79
N PRO A 133 4.35 -3.47 14.90
CA PRO A 133 5.21 -4.13 13.93
C PRO A 133 4.83 -5.58 13.58
N GLU A 134 4.30 -6.33 14.55
CA GLU A 134 3.83 -7.70 14.29
C GLU A 134 2.62 -7.75 13.35
N MET A 135 1.76 -6.72 13.33
CA MET A 135 0.61 -6.64 12.43
C MET A 135 1.05 -6.39 10.99
N GLY A 136 1.96 -5.46 10.78
CA GLY A 136 2.54 -5.20 9.45
C GLY A 136 3.28 -6.41 8.89
N ARG A 137 4.06 -7.11 9.75
CA ARG A 137 4.72 -8.36 9.35
C ARG A 137 3.71 -9.46 8.98
N ALA A 138 2.62 -9.59 9.74
CA ALA A 138 1.57 -10.55 9.43
C ALA A 138 0.88 -10.25 8.09
N ALA A 139 0.61 -8.96 7.79
CA ALA A 139 0.08 -8.56 6.48
C ALA A 139 1.04 -8.94 5.34
N ARG A 140 2.33 -8.65 5.47
CA ARG A 140 3.37 -9.07 4.53
C ARG A 140 3.41 -10.58 4.34
N ASP A 141 3.39 -11.35 5.43
CA ASP A 141 3.53 -12.81 5.38
C ASP A 141 2.36 -13.48 4.66
N ILE A 142 1.16 -12.91 4.74
CA ILE A 142 0.00 -13.34 3.95
C ILE A 142 0.27 -13.15 2.44
N ILE A 143 0.84 -12.02 2.05
CA ILE A 143 1.17 -11.74 0.65
C ILE A 143 2.31 -12.63 0.15
N LEU A 144 3.32 -12.89 0.97
CA LEU A 144 4.40 -13.83 0.63
C LEU A 144 3.87 -15.25 0.38
N GLU A 145 2.82 -15.65 1.11
CA GLU A 145 2.14 -16.92 0.87
C GLU A 145 1.43 -16.94 -0.50
N LEU A 146 0.78 -15.85 -0.88
CA LEU A 146 0.06 -15.73 -2.15
C LEU A 146 1.01 -15.60 -3.35
N ASN A 147 2.13 -14.88 -3.19
CA ASN A 147 3.04 -14.51 -4.27
C ASN A 147 4.15 -15.54 -4.52
N SER A 148 4.15 -16.66 -3.84
CA SER A 148 5.18 -17.68 -4.00
C SER A 148 4.62 -19.08 -4.12
N GLU A 149 5.30 -19.92 -4.88
CA GLU A 149 4.94 -21.33 -5.01
C GLU A 149 5.01 -22.04 -3.65
N ASN A 150 3.88 -22.60 -3.21
CA ASN A 150 3.75 -23.32 -1.93
C ASN A 150 4.15 -22.48 -0.69
N GLY A 151 4.04 -21.16 -0.76
CA GLY A 151 4.34 -20.26 0.34
C GLY A 151 5.82 -20.18 0.73
N LYS A 152 6.74 -20.57 -0.13
CA LYS A 152 8.19 -20.63 0.15
C LYS A 152 8.76 -19.28 0.59
N ALA A 153 8.23 -18.17 0.08
CA ALA A 153 8.75 -16.83 0.41
C ALA A 153 8.60 -16.46 1.89
N LYS A 154 7.69 -17.09 2.63
CA LYS A 154 7.59 -16.89 4.09
C LYS A 154 8.84 -17.33 4.86
N ASN A 155 9.63 -18.24 4.29
CA ASN A 155 10.86 -18.73 4.92
C ASN A 155 12.06 -17.83 4.61
N GLU A 156 11.93 -16.90 3.69
CA GLU A 156 12.95 -15.91 3.36
C GLU A 156 12.98 -14.82 4.44
N LYS A 157 14.12 -14.67 5.10
CA LYS A 157 14.27 -13.70 6.18
C LYS A 157 14.65 -12.34 5.60
N ALA A 158 13.74 -11.38 5.68
CA ALA A 158 14.04 -10.00 5.34
C ALA A 158 15.10 -9.43 6.29
N GLN A 159 16.02 -8.66 5.72
CA GLN A 159 16.79 -7.73 6.52
C GLN A 159 15.86 -6.59 6.95
N GLU A 160 15.81 -6.32 8.24
CA GLU A 160 15.06 -5.20 8.81
C GLU A 160 16.01 -4.19 9.47
N TYR A 161 15.47 -3.02 9.79
CA TYR A 161 16.22 -1.94 10.45
C TYR A 161 16.85 -2.42 11.75
N GLY A 162 18.15 -2.18 11.90
CA GLY A 162 18.97 -2.70 13.01
C GLY A 162 19.26 -1.70 14.14
N GLY A 163 18.55 -0.55 14.20
CA GLY A 163 18.66 0.41 15.30
C GLY A 163 19.51 1.65 15.00
N SER A 164 20.18 1.73 13.85
CA SER A 164 20.94 2.92 13.44
C SER A 164 20.99 3.08 11.92
N GLY A 165 21.16 4.31 11.44
CA GLY A 165 21.26 4.62 10.02
C GLY A 165 19.93 4.91 9.33
N PRO A 166 19.88 4.87 7.98
CA PRO A 166 18.68 5.08 7.20
C PRO A 166 17.72 3.89 7.28
N HIS A 167 16.53 4.05 6.66
CA HIS A 167 15.61 2.95 6.45
C HIS A 167 16.29 1.76 5.74
N VAL A 168 15.73 0.58 5.93
CA VAL A 168 16.19 -0.64 5.27
C VAL A 168 15.11 -1.08 4.28
N CYS A 169 15.52 -1.33 3.04
CA CYS A 169 14.71 -1.91 1.98
C CYS A 169 15.11 -3.36 1.75
N TYR A 170 14.14 -4.24 1.65
CA TYR A 170 14.34 -5.64 1.30
C TYR A 170 13.39 -6.05 0.17
N ASP A 171 13.95 -6.47 -0.97
CA ASP A 171 13.19 -7.06 -2.06
C ASP A 171 13.23 -8.59 -1.92
N TYR A 172 12.08 -9.23 -1.78
CA TYR A 172 11.99 -10.68 -1.69
C TYR A 172 12.33 -11.33 -3.03
N THR A 173 13.17 -12.36 -2.98
CA THR A 173 13.72 -13.05 -4.16
C THR A 173 13.00 -14.36 -4.49
N THR A 174 12.26 -14.93 -3.53
CA THR A 174 11.56 -16.20 -3.68
C THR A 174 10.07 -16.06 -4.04
N VAL A 175 9.62 -14.84 -4.34
CA VAL A 175 8.30 -14.57 -4.92
C VAL A 175 8.34 -14.68 -6.45
N GLU A 176 7.18 -14.84 -7.08
CA GLU A 176 7.08 -14.79 -8.54
C GLU A 176 7.46 -13.38 -9.05
N GLU A 177 8.28 -13.30 -10.08
CA GLU A 177 8.80 -12.04 -10.63
C GLU A 177 7.70 -11.02 -11.00
N ARG A 178 6.56 -11.53 -11.49
CA ARG A 178 5.38 -10.70 -11.83
C ARG A 178 4.64 -10.15 -10.60
N PHE A 179 4.94 -10.65 -9.39
CA PHE A 179 4.31 -10.27 -8.13
C PHE A 179 5.36 -9.90 -7.08
N PRO A 180 6.19 -8.89 -7.34
CA PRO A 180 7.27 -8.50 -6.44
C PRO A 180 6.73 -8.07 -5.08
N VAL A 181 7.48 -8.40 -4.03
CA VAL A 181 7.23 -7.92 -2.66
C VAL A 181 8.44 -7.11 -2.21
N ARG A 182 8.19 -5.84 -1.86
CA ARG A 182 9.19 -4.91 -1.34
C ARG A 182 8.82 -4.49 0.08
N TRP A 183 9.76 -4.62 0.99
CA TRP A 183 9.55 -4.39 2.41
C TRP A 183 10.51 -3.33 2.94
N PHE A 184 9.96 -2.29 3.54
CA PHE A 184 10.72 -1.23 4.17
C PHE A 184 10.52 -1.23 5.67
N THR A 185 11.61 -1.07 6.42
CA THR A 185 11.57 -0.87 7.87
C THR A 185 12.46 0.28 8.29
N GLN A 186 12.04 1.00 9.33
CA GLN A 186 12.79 2.13 9.86
C GLN A 186 12.41 2.39 11.33
N ASN A 187 13.15 3.27 12.01
CA ASN A 187 12.95 3.62 13.42
C ASN A 187 11.93 4.77 13.55
N GLY A 188 10.69 4.54 13.20
CA GLY A 188 9.63 5.55 13.32
C GLY A 188 8.36 4.98 13.92
N GLY A 189 7.47 5.88 14.30
CA GLY A 189 6.13 5.58 14.79
C GLY A 189 5.09 5.58 13.68
N HIS A 190 3.84 5.83 14.07
CA HIS A 190 2.66 5.80 13.18
C HIS A 190 2.57 7.05 12.29
N ILE A 191 3.36 7.12 11.23
CA ILE A 191 3.37 8.19 10.23
C ILE A 191 3.61 7.60 8.83
N TRP A 192 3.15 8.27 7.76
CA TRP A 192 3.43 7.81 6.39
C TRP A 192 4.68 8.46 5.78
N ASP A 193 5.02 9.69 6.19
CA ASP A 193 6.07 10.53 5.58
C ASP A 193 7.44 10.31 6.23
N HIS A 194 7.81 9.08 6.48
CA HIS A 194 9.08 8.72 7.12
C HIS A 194 10.30 9.36 6.45
N LYS A 195 11.25 9.79 7.29
CA LYS A 195 12.48 10.45 6.87
C LYS A 195 13.68 9.76 7.48
N ASP A 196 14.75 9.69 6.72
CA ASP A 196 16.02 9.20 7.26
C ASP A 196 16.66 10.25 8.19
N PRO A 197 17.53 9.82 9.11
CA PRO A 197 18.24 10.73 9.98
C PRO A 197 18.96 11.83 9.20
N GLY A 198 18.72 13.09 9.60
CA GLY A 198 19.30 14.26 8.96
C GLY A 198 18.67 14.66 7.62
N GLN A 199 17.64 13.97 7.16
CA GLN A 199 16.90 14.32 5.94
C GLN A 199 15.63 15.11 6.25
N ASN A 200 15.32 16.10 5.40
CA ASN A 200 14.12 16.91 5.52
C ASN A 200 12.96 16.39 4.64
N LYS A 201 13.25 15.53 3.67
CA LYS A 201 12.25 14.96 2.76
C LYS A 201 11.98 13.51 3.11
N SER A 202 10.73 13.10 2.97
CA SER A 202 10.35 11.70 3.05
C SER A 202 10.91 10.91 1.85
N TRP A 203 11.39 9.71 2.12
CA TRP A 203 11.82 8.76 1.10
C TRP A 203 10.65 7.91 0.56
N VAL A 204 9.54 7.82 1.31
CA VAL A 204 8.39 6.94 1.01
C VAL A 204 7.76 7.23 -0.36
N PRO A 205 7.49 8.49 -0.75
CA PRO A 205 6.91 8.78 -2.06
C PRO A 205 7.79 8.28 -3.21
N GLN A 206 9.09 8.53 -3.13
CA GLN A 206 10.04 8.11 -4.17
C GLN A 206 10.09 6.58 -4.28
N ALA A 207 10.18 5.88 -3.15
CA ALA A 207 10.18 4.42 -3.11
C ALA A 207 8.91 3.81 -3.70
N THR A 208 7.74 4.43 -3.42
CA THR A 208 6.46 4.00 -3.97
C THR A 208 6.36 4.26 -5.47
N TRP A 209 6.79 5.44 -5.92
CA TRP A 209 6.81 5.77 -7.34
C TRP A 209 7.70 4.80 -8.13
N GLU A 210 8.89 4.52 -7.63
CA GLU A 210 9.81 3.52 -8.21
C GLU A 210 9.21 2.11 -8.22
N PHE A 211 8.47 1.74 -7.19
CA PHE A 211 7.79 0.45 -7.13
C PHE A 211 6.68 0.34 -8.18
N PHE A 212 5.78 1.33 -8.26
CA PHE A 212 4.71 1.35 -9.25
C PHE A 212 5.22 1.48 -10.69
N SER A 213 6.36 2.14 -10.88
CA SER A 213 6.97 2.30 -12.21
C SER A 213 7.58 1.01 -12.79
N LYS A 214 7.69 -0.06 -11.99
CA LYS A 214 8.15 -1.38 -12.46
C LYS A 214 7.13 -2.08 -13.35
N PHE A 215 5.90 -1.64 -13.33
CA PHE A 215 4.77 -2.20 -14.05
C PHE A 215 4.42 -1.27 -15.21
#